data_8e4e2bbcd16d543668a6e6f412d5d8bd
#
_entry.id   8e4e2bbcd16d543668a6e6f412d5d8bd
#
_cell.length_a   1.000
_cell.length_b   1.000
_cell.length_c   1.000
_cell.angle_alpha   90.00
_cell.angle_beta   90.00
_cell.angle_gamma   90.00
#
_symmetry.space_group_name_H-M   'P 1'
#
loop_
_entity.id
_entity.type
_entity.pdbx_description
1 polymer ?
#
loop_
_entity_poly.entity_id
_entity_poly.type
_entity_poly.pdbx_seq_one_letter_code
_entity_poly.pdbx_strand_id
1 'polypeptide(L)'
;MNQRNESGSGAIVKYTDRREILMEAIDALRIKAESGEVQAIAMVTLMTNGDVHCQESYKSNSDRRALIGATQILSQHIMNVD
;
A
#
# COMPACT_ATOMS: atom_id res chain seq x y z
N MET A 1 10.75 25.32 -7.68
CA MET A 1 11.13 25.44 -7.08
C MET A 1 11.42 25.29 -6.94
N ASN A 2 11.12 25.17 -6.40
CA ASN A 2 11.42 25.08 -5.78
C ASN A 2 11.52 24.73 -5.47
N GLN A 3 11.20 24.44 -5.09
CA GLN A 3 11.32 24.35 -4.44
C GLN A 3 11.62 24.06 -4.18
N ARG A 4 11.46 24.17 -3.87
CA ARG A 4 11.79 24.28 -3.20
C ARG A 4 12.16 24.01 -2.91
N ASN A 5 12.13 24.04 -2.66
CA ASN A 5 12.58 24.08 -2.01
C ASN A 5 12.95 23.83 -1.84
N GLU A 6 12.99 23.89 -1.45
CA GLU A 6 13.44 23.88 -0.89
C GLU A 6 13.78 23.60 -0.57
N SER A 7 13.51 23.80 -0.26
CA SER A 7 13.98 23.67 0.25
C SER A 7 14.01 23.20 0.40
N GLY A 8 13.74 23.29 0.70
CA GLY A 8 13.93 23.02 0.95
C GLY A 8 13.44 22.32 1.00
N SER A 9 12.87 22.37 1.17
CA SER A 9 12.48 21.63 1.00
C SER A 9 11.42 21.25 1.28
N GLY A 10 10.30 21.35 1.29
CA GLY A 10 9.72 21.26 2.26
C GLY A 10 8.44 20.60 2.53
N ALA A 11 7.61 21.14 3.44
CA ALA A 11 6.38 20.51 3.89
C ALA A 11 5.36 20.38 2.77
N ILE A 12 5.32 21.32 1.88
CA ILE A 12 4.39 21.31 0.75
C ILE A 12 4.63 20.09 -0.13
N VAL A 13 5.89 19.78 -0.36
CA VAL A 13 6.29 18.62 -1.13
C VAL A 13 5.77 17.34 -0.48
N LYS A 14 5.75 17.29 0.83
CA LYS A 14 5.30 16.09 1.53
C LYS A 14 3.83 15.77 1.29
N TYR A 15 2.97 16.76 1.18
CA TYR A 15 1.57 16.50 0.88
C TYR A 15 1.39 15.96 -0.52
N THR A 16 2.08 16.53 -1.47
CA THR A 16 2.06 16.04 -2.84
C THR A 16 2.60 14.62 -2.90
N ASP A 17 3.69 14.39 -2.17
CA ASP A 17 4.36 13.10 -2.18
C ASP A 17 3.48 11.98 -1.61
N ARG A 18 2.70 12.28 -0.59
CA ARG A 18 1.82 11.25 -0.03
C ARG A 18 0.89 10.68 -1.08
N ARG A 19 0.21 11.57 -1.81
CA ARG A 19 -0.73 11.14 -2.84
C ARG A 19 -0.02 10.38 -3.96
N GLU A 20 1.12 10.91 -4.39
CA GLU A 20 1.90 10.28 -5.45
C GLU A 20 2.41 8.90 -5.03
N ILE A 21 2.90 8.79 -3.80
CA ILE A 21 3.41 7.52 -3.29
C ILE A 21 2.29 6.47 -3.27
N LEU A 22 1.10 6.86 -2.83
CA LEU A 22 -0.03 5.94 -2.79
C LEU A 22 -0.45 5.51 -4.18
N MET A 23 -0.51 6.44 -5.12
CA MET A 23 -0.88 6.13 -6.48
C MET A 23 0.15 5.23 -7.16
N GLU A 24 1.43 5.46 -6.90
CA GLU A 24 2.48 4.60 -7.42
C GLU A 24 2.36 3.17 -6.90
N ALA A 25 2.07 3.03 -5.61
CA ALA A 25 1.90 1.72 -5.02
C ALA A 25 0.72 0.97 -5.63
N ILE A 26 -0.39 1.67 -5.83
CA ILE A 26 -1.58 1.08 -6.44
C ILE A 26 -1.31 0.68 -7.88
N ASP A 27 -0.64 1.55 -8.64
CA ASP A 27 -0.31 1.26 -10.03
C ASP A 27 0.65 0.08 -10.15
N ALA A 28 1.64 0.00 -9.28
CA ALA A 28 2.58 -1.13 -9.29
C ALA A 28 1.84 -2.44 -9.05
N LEU A 29 0.90 -2.44 -8.11
CA LEU A 29 0.09 -3.62 -7.84
C LEU A 29 -0.78 -3.97 -9.04
N ARG A 30 -1.39 -2.97 -9.66
CA ARG A 30 -2.25 -3.18 -10.82
C ARG A 30 -1.47 -3.84 -11.97
N ILE A 31 -0.26 -3.37 -12.23
CA ILE A 31 0.58 -3.93 -13.28
C ILE A 31 0.87 -5.40 -13.01
N LYS A 32 1.22 -5.74 -11.78
CA LYS A 32 1.50 -7.12 -11.40
C LYS A 32 0.25 -7.99 -11.50
N ALA A 33 -0.91 -7.44 -11.15
CA ALA A 33 -2.16 -8.17 -11.26
C ALA A 33 -2.51 -8.43 -12.72
N GLU A 34 -2.32 -7.43 -13.58
CA GLU A 34 -2.60 -7.58 -15.01
C GLU A 34 -1.69 -8.59 -15.68
N SER A 35 -0.45 -8.71 -15.21
CA SER A 35 0.51 -9.67 -15.77
C SER A 35 0.30 -11.09 -15.25
N GLY A 36 -0.62 -11.28 -14.30
CA GLY A 36 -0.89 -12.60 -13.72
C GLY A 36 0.06 -13.00 -12.61
N GLU A 37 0.88 -12.08 -12.11
CA GLU A 37 1.84 -12.39 -11.05
C GLU A 37 1.18 -12.44 -9.66
N VAL A 38 0.00 -11.84 -9.51
CA VAL A 38 -0.69 -11.78 -8.22
C VAL A 38 -1.72 -12.88 -8.15
N GLN A 39 -1.62 -13.72 -7.15
CA GLN A 39 -2.52 -14.84 -6.95
C GLN A 39 -3.73 -14.46 -6.09
N ALA A 40 -3.50 -13.64 -5.07
CA ALA A 40 -4.55 -13.23 -4.15
C ALA A 40 -4.13 -11.94 -3.46
N ILE A 41 -5.10 -11.19 -2.95
CA ILE A 41 -4.84 -9.90 -2.34
C ILE A 41 -5.59 -9.79 -1.02
N ALA A 42 -4.92 -9.23 -0.02
CA ALA A 42 -5.56 -8.74 1.19
C ALA A 42 -4.96 -7.36 1.47
N MET A 43 -5.83 -6.38 1.69
CA MET A 43 -5.40 -5.00 1.87
C MET A 43 -6.11 -4.37 3.06
N VAL A 44 -5.40 -3.49 3.75
CA VAL A 44 -5.96 -2.64 4.79
C VAL A 44 -5.66 -1.20 4.41
N THR A 45 -6.67 -0.36 4.40
CA THR A 45 -6.47 1.06 4.14
C THR A 45 -6.93 1.87 5.33
N LEU A 46 -6.12 2.86 5.69
CA LEU A 46 -6.46 3.80 6.73
C LEU A 46 -6.93 5.08 6.06
N MET A 47 -8.19 5.42 6.30
CA MET A 47 -8.82 6.58 5.68
C MET A 47 -8.47 7.85 6.44
N THR A 48 -8.56 8.98 5.77
CA THR A 48 -8.22 10.26 6.41
C THR A 48 -9.15 10.63 7.55
N ASN A 49 -10.34 10.06 7.59
CA ASN A 49 -11.29 10.29 8.70
C ASN A 49 -11.06 9.31 9.86
N GLY A 50 -10.06 8.44 9.76
CA GLY A 50 -9.75 7.48 10.81
C GLY A 50 -10.37 6.10 10.62
N ASP A 51 -11.23 5.94 9.64
CA ASP A 51 -11.81 4.62 9.37
C ASP A 51 -10.77 3.66 8.82
N VAL A 52 -10.99 2.38 9.07
CA VAL A 52 -10.16 1.31 8.54
C VAL A 52 -11.00 0.48 7.60
N HIS A 53 -10.53 0.33 6.37
CA HIS A 53 -11.20 -0.49 5.37
C HIS A 53 -10.34 -1.71 5.06
N CYS A 54 -10.97 -2.86 4.97
CA CYS A 54 -10.29 -4.11 4.62
C CYS A 54 -10.90 -4.65 3.33
N GLN A 55 -10.05 -5.13 2.46
CA GLN A 55 -10.46 -5.77 1.22
C GLN A 55 -9.66 -7.04 1.02
N GLU A 56 -10.31 -8.06 0.52
CA GLU A 56 -9.62 -9.27 0.12
C GLU A 56 -10.25 -9.81 -1.15
N SER A 57 -9.41 -10.47 -1.94
CA SER A 57 -9.85 -11.14 -3.15
C SER A 57 -9.02 -12.39 -3.33
N TYR A 58 -9.68 -13.52 -3.45
CA TYR A 58 -9.03 -14.82 -3.61
C TYR A 58 -9.98 -15.77 -4.31
N LYS A 59 -9.42 -16.84 -4.85
CA LYS A 59 -10.18 -17.78 -5.66
C LYS A 59 -10.45 -19.11 -4.93
N SER A 60 -9.65 -19.44 -3.94
CA SER A 60 -9.74 -20.74 -3.29
C SER A 60 -9.51 -20.61 -1.78
N ASN A 61 -9.92 -21.64 -1.03
CA ASN A 61 -9.64 -21.69 0.40
C ASN A 61 -8.13 -21.78 0.69
N SER A 62 -7.39 -22.38 -0.22
CA SER A 62 -5.93 -22.42 -0.10
C SER A 62 -5.34 -21.02 -0.15
N ASP A 63 -5.80 -20.20 -1.09
CA ASP A 63 -5.38 -18.80 -1.18
C ASP A 63 -5.76 -18.03 0.07
N ARG A 64 -6.97 -18.26 0.57
CA ARG A 64 -7.45 -17.60 1.77
C ARG A 64 -6.55 -17.87 2.97
N ARG A 65 -6.16 -19.13 3.16
CA ARG A 65 -5.27 -19.50 4.26
C ARG A 65 -3.90 -18.87 4.10
N ALA A 66 -3.39 -18.85 2.88
CA ALA A 66 -2.10 -18.23 2.59
C ALA A 66 -2.14 -16.73 2.90
N LEU A 67 -3.26 -16.06 2.59
CA LEU A 67 -3.40 -14.65 2.90
C LEU A 67 -3.40 -14.39 4.41
N ILE A 68 -4.03 -15.27 5.19
CA ILE A 68 -4.04 -15.12 6.65
C ILE A 68 -2.60 -15.13 7.19
N GLY A 69 -1.77 -16.06 6.71
CA GLY A 69 -0.38 -16.09 7.09
C GLY A 69 0.39 -14.85 6.60
N ALA A 70 0.10 -14.43 5.37
CA ALA A 70 0.76 -13.28 4.78
C ALA A 70 0.45 -11.98 5.53
N THR A 71 -0.76 -11.83 6.09
CA THR A 71 -1.08 -10.62 6.86
C THR A 71 -0.22 -10.50 8.11
N GLN A 72 0.15 -11.62 8.71
CA GLN A 72 1.05 -11.61 9.87
C GLN A 72 2.44 -11.14 9.46
N ILE A 73 2.91 -11.59 8.30
CA ILE A 73 4.20 -11.16 7.76
C ILE A 73 4.17 -9.66 7.50
N LEU A 74 3.09 -9.16 6.90
CA LEU A 74 2.94 -7.74 6.63
C LEU A 74 2.97 -6.93 7.93
N SER A 75 2.25 -7.40 8.94
CA SER A 75 2.22 -6.71 10.24
C SER A 75 3.63 -6.59 10.83
N GLN A 76 4.38 -7.69 10.81
CA GLN A 76 5.75 -7.67 11.33
C GLN A 76 6.66 -6.78 10.50
N HIS A 77 6.47 -6.80 9.19
CA HIS A 77 7.25 -5.95 8.30
C HIS A 77 7.04 -4.48 8.64
N ILE A 78 5.79 -4.07 8.83
CA ILE A 78 5.47 -2.68 9.18
C ILE A 78 6.05 -2.32 10.54
N MET A 79 5.96 -3.22 11.51
CA MET A 79 6.48 -2.99 12.86
C MET A 79 7.99 -2.82 12.88
N ASN A 80 8.69 -3.44 11.94
CA ASN A 80 10.15 -3.42 11.89
C ASN A 80 10.73 -2.31 11.03
N VAL A 81 9.88 -1.50 10.43
CA VAL A 81 10.31 -0.35 9.63
C VAL A 81 10.40 0.86 10.53
N ASP A 82 11.53 1.53 10.53
CA ASP A 82 11.72 2.74 11.33
C ASP A 82 11.51 4.01 10.52
#